data_2e81e51356be116ef9256929a7f1db8f
#
_entry.id   2e81e51356be116ef9256929a7f1db8f
#
_cell.length_a   1.000
_cell.length_b   1.000
_cell.length_c   1.000
_cell.angle_alpha   90.00
_cell.angle_beta   90.00
_cell.angle_gamma   90.00
#
_symmetry.space_group_name_H-M   'P 1'
#
loop_
_entity.id
_entity.type
_entity.pdbx_description
1 polymer ?
#
loop_
_entity_poly.entity_id
_entity_poly.type
_entity_poly.pdbx_seq_one_letter_code
_entity_poly.pdbx_strand_id
1 'polypeptide(L)'
;MKKRFPILSEKQDMEEKVNLYQVTEEISRYAREDDTIVISSTSRCNTAGHIAFSHKRGQKTISSMGMGSMGFALPSAVGAYYASGRNRVIVIEGDGSLQLNIQELETIVSHGIDAKMFIFNNTGYAAITTMQDRNFESFYVGSNEKSGLFMPDLEKIAYAYGIPYERIDKTEDIADVVSRVMAMEGPVMCDITGSLWFDEIPKCISSVDKESGRRVSAFLENPYPYLPKEELEEVEHKLMEE
;
A
#
# COMPACT_ATOMS: atom_id res chain seq x y z
N MET A 1 -1.02 -12.41 17.30
CA MET A 1 -2.14 -11.74 16.67
C MET A 1 -2.37 -12.19 15.21
N LYS A 2 -1.43 -12.06 14.25
CA LYS A 2 -1.61 -12.49 12.84
C LYS A 2 -2.06 -13.95 12.63
N LYS A 3 -1.70 -14.89 13.51
CA LYS A 3 -2.17 -16.30 13.43
C LYS A 3 -3.64 -16.47 13.80
N ARG A 4 -4.17 -15.60 14.69
CA ARG A 4 -5.57 -15.64 15.13
C ARG A 4 -6.47 -14.86 14.19
N PHE A 5 -5.97 -13.77 13.62
CA PHE A 5 -6.67 -12.91 12.67
C PHE A 5 -5.84 -12.81 11.38
N PRO A 6 -5.94 -13.80 10.49
CA PRO A 6 -5.21 -13.77 9.24
C PRO A 6 -5.70 -12.60 8.38
N ILE A 7 -4.74 -11.84 7.85
CA ILE A 7 -5.02 -10.69 6.96
C ILE A 7 -5.62 -11.17 5.64
N LEU A 8 -5.18 -12.35 5.19
CA LEU A 8 -5.68 -13.01 3.99
C LEU A 8 -6.87 -13.88 4.36
N SER A 9 -8.04 -13.54 3.88
CA SER A 9 -9.25 -14.37 3.99
C SER A 9 -9.51 -15.09 2.67
N GLU A 10 -10.21 -16.25 2.71
CA GLU A 10 -10.61 -16.99 1.52
C GLU A 10 -11.36 -16.13 0.48
N LYS A 11 -12.05 -15.07 0.92
CA LYS A 11 -12.73 -14.12 0.03
C LYS A 11 -11.77 -13.23 -0.76
N GLN A 12 -10.57 -12.98 -0.26
CA GLN A 12 -9.56 -12.17 -0.94
C GLN A 12 -8.76 -12.97 -1.97
N ASP A 13 -8.74 -14.31 -1.86
CA ASP A 13 -8.10 -15.19 -2.84
C ASP A 13 -8.91 -15.34 -4.14
N MET A 14 -10.15 -14.85 -4.18
CA MET A 14 -11.06 -14.99 -5.31
C MET A 14 -11.07 -13.79 -6.28
N GLU A 15 -10.22 -12.79 -6.08
CA GLU A 15 -10.12 -11.64 -6.98
C GLU A 15 -9.33 -12.01 -8.25
N GLU A 16 -9.84 -11.63 -9.42
CA GLU A 16 -9.18 -11.79 -10.73
C GLU A 16 -7.86 -11.00 -10.84
N LYS A 17 -7.54 -10.15 -9.85
CA LYS A 17 -6.38 -9.27 -9.82
C LYS A 17 -5.49 -9.56 -8.61
N VAL A 18 -4.26 -9.07 -8.70
CA VAL A 18 -3.23 -9.29 -7.67
C VAL A 18 -3.68 -8.79 -6.31
N ASN A 19 -3.56 -9.65 -5.30
CA ASN A 19 -3.85 -9.29 -3.92
C ASN A 19 -2.68 -8.49 -3.30
N LEU A 20 -2.94 -7.22 -2.99
CA LEU A 20 -1.90 -6.30 -2.49
C LEU A 20 -1.36 -6.67 -1.11
N TYR A 21 -2.15 -7.37 -0.27
CA TYR A 21 -1.66 -7.87 1.02
C TYR A 21 -0.64 -9.01 0.82
N GLN A 22 -0.91 -9.93 -0.12
CA GLN A 22 0.03 -11.01 -0.45
C GLN A 22 1.35 -10.46 -1.00
N VAL A 23 1.28 -9.48 -1.91
CA VAL A 23 2.49 -8.81 -2.41
C VAL A 23 3.27 -8.16 -1.27
N THR A 24 2.60 -7.42 -0.39
CA THR A 24 3.26 -6.73 0.73
C THR A 24 3.89 -7.73 1.71
N GLU A 25 3.19 -8.83 2.01
CA GLU A 25 3.73 -9.90 2.84
C GLU A 25 4.96 -10.52 2.19
N GLU A 26 4.92 -10.81 0.89
CA GLU A 26 6.06 -11.36 0.15
C GLU A 26 7.26 -10.41 0.13
N ILE A 27 7.05 -9.11 -0.14
CA ILE A 27 8.10 -8.09 -0.05
C ILE A 27 8.77 -8.15 1.33
N SER A 28 7.99 -8.27 2.41
CA SER A 28 8.51 -8.30 3.78
C SER A 28 9.39 -9.53 4.07
N ARG A 29 9.19 -10.65 3.38
CA ARG A 29 10.02 -11.86 3.51
C ARG A 29 11.44 -11.61 2.99
N TYR A 30 11.59 -10.89 1.88
CA TYR A 30 12.88 -10.56 1.25
C TYR A 30 13.53 -9.30 1.81
N ALA A 31 12.83 -8.52 2.63
CA ALA A 31 13.39 -7.35 3.30
C ALA A 31 14.49 -7.75 4.29
N ARG A 32 15.57 -6.95 4.37
CA ARG A 32 16.70 -7.13 5.29
C ARG A 32 16.46 -6.36 6.59
N GLU A 33 17.19 -6.68 7.64
CA GLU A 33 17.07 -6.00 8.95
C GLU A 33 17.49 -4.53 8.91
N ASP A 34 18.36 -4.16 7.95
CA ASP A 34 18.87 -2.81 7.75
C ASP A 34 18.10 -2.00 6.68
N ASP A 35 17.11 -2.59 6.02
CA ASP A 35 16.26 -1.88 5.06
C ASP A 35 15.42 -0.79 5.75
N THR A 36 15.27 0.33 5.06
CA THR A 36 14.26 1.34 5.43
C THR A 36 13.03 1.19 4.54
N ILE A 37 11.86 1.15 5.16
CA ILE A 37 10.58 0.95 4.47
C ILE A 37 9.88 2.31 4.36
N VAL A 38 9.62 2.77 3.16
CA VAL A 38 8.84 3.99 2.91
C VAL A 38 7.48 3.57 2.37
N ILE A 39 6.43 3.90 3.12
CA ILE A 39 5.05 3.54 2.75
C ILE A 39 4.27 4.83 2.49
N SER A 40 3.74 4.96 1.29
CA SER A 40 2.78 6.01 0.97
C SER A 40 1.57 5.90 1.89
N SER A 41 1.19 7.02 2.50
CA SER A 41 0.09 7.05 3.47
C SER A 41 -1.26 7.22 2.79
N THR A 42 -1.36 6.85 1.53
CA THR A 42 -2.57 7.05 0.72
C THR A 42 -3.21 5.74 0.32
N SER A 43 -4.53 5.66 0.46
CA SER A 43 -5.35 4.58 -0.11
C SER A 43 -4.80 3.17 0.20
N ARG A 44 -4.73 2.33 -0.82
CA ARG A 44 -4.31 0.92 -0.76
C ARG A 44 -2.90 0.73 -0.20
N CYS A 45 -1.98 1.65 -0.50
CA CYS A 45 -0.61 1.59 0.01
C CYS A 45 -0.58 1.71 1.53
N ASN A 46 -1.39 2.61 2.09
CA ASN A 46 -1.49 2.77 3.54
C ASN A 46 -2.00 1.48 4.19
N THR A 47 -3.13 0.96 3.69
CA THR A 47 -3.77 -0.22 4.31
C THR A 47 -2.91 -1.47 4.13
N ALA A 48 -2.59 -1.86 2.89
CA ALA A 48 -1.81 -3.07 2.64
C ALA A 48 -0.38 -2.96 3.19
N GLY A 49 0.27 -1.81 2.98
CA GLY A 49 1.65 -1.57 3.41
C GLY A 49 1.84 -1.69 4.93
N HIS A 50 0.96 -1.07 5.72
CA HIS A 50 1.11 -1.12 7.18
C HIS A 50 0.57 -2.41 7.80
N ILE A 51 -0.51 -2.99 7.26
CA ILE A 51 -1.14 -4.18 7.85
C ILE A 51 -0.37 -5.45 7.50
N ALA A 52 0.03 -5.62 6.23
CA ALA A 52 0.63 -6.86 5.75
C ALA A 52 2.14 -6.93 5.91
N PHE A 53 2.85 -5.80 5.95
CA PHE A 53 4.30 -5.81 6.10
C PHE A 53 4.72 -6.37 7.46
N SER A 54 5.52 -7.43 7.45
CA SER A 54 6.07 -8.05 8.65
C SER A 54 7.47 -7.50 8.95
N HIS A 55 7.54 -6.54 9.86
CA HIS A 55 8.78 -5.85 10.22
C HIS A 55 9.78 -6.77 10.90
N LYS A 56 11.06 -6.61 10.59
CA LYS A 56 12.21 -7.24 11.26
C LYS A 56 12.83 -6.25 12.24
N ARG A 57 13.56 -6.80 13.23
CA ARG A 57 14.27 -5.97 14.20
C ARG A 57 15.32 -5.10 13.50
N GLY A 58 15.32 -3.80 13.78
CA GLY A 58 16.26 -2.84 13.19
C GLY A 58 15.68 -2.04 12.03
N GLN A 59 14.67 -2.55 11.33
CA GLN A 59 14.00 -1.82 10.25
C GLN A 59 13.32 -0.55 10.76
N LYS A 60 13.30 0.47 9.90
CA LYS A 60 12.59 1.72 10.12
C LYS A 60 11.50 1.88 9.08
N THR A 61 10.34 2.36 9.50
CA THR A 61 9.25 2.72 8.60
C THR A 61 9.04 4.21 8.60
N ILE A 62 8.95 4.79 7.41
CA ILE A 62 8.69 6.22 7.17
C ILE A 62 7.37 6.34 6.42
N SER A 63 6.48 7.15 6.94
CA SER A 63 5.17 7.38 6.34
C SER A 63 4.57 8.70 6.84
N SER A 64 3.67 9.32 6.07
CA SER A 64 2.98 10.55 6.44
C SER A 64 1.58 10.27 7.01
N MET A 65 1.44 9.24 7.87
CA MET A 65 0.15 8.73 8.37
C MET A 65 -0.86 9.80 8.81
N GLY A 66 -0.41 10.83 9.50
CA GLY A 66 -1.30 11.89 10.01
C GLY A 66 -1.84 12.84 8.94
N MET A 67 -1.14 12.99 7.82
CA MET A 67 -1.51 13.92 6.75
C MET A 67 -2.01 13.21 5.49
N GLY A 68 -1.64 11.94 5.27
CA GLY A 68 -2.01 11.19 4.08
C GLY A 68 -1.51 11.82 2.79
N SER A 69 -0.32 12.43 2.80
CA SER A 69 0.20 13.20 1.67
C SER A 69 0.53 12.33 0.48
N MET A 70 -0.08 12.60 -0.67
CA MET A 70 0.33 12.04 -1.96
C MET A 70 1.66 12.66 -2.39
N GLY A 71 2.48 11.90 -3.15
CA GLY A 71 3.81 12.32 -3.60
C GLY A 71 4.89 12.26 -2.52
N PHE A 72 4.57 11.75 -1.33
CA PHE A 72 5.50 11.72 -0.19
C PHE A 72 6.61 10.68 -0.34
N ALA A 73 6.32 9.52 -0.94
CA ALA A 73 7.20 8.36 -0.81
C ALA A 73 8.52 8.50 -1.60
N LEU A 74 8.52 9.02 -2.82
CA LEU A 74 9.76 9.18 -3.60
C LEU A 74 10.77 10.12 -2.93
N PRO A 75 10.43 11.39 -2.59
CA PRO A 75 11.39 12.26 -1.91
C PRO A 75 11.81 11.71 -0.55
N SER A 76 10.91 11.01 0.16
CA SER A 76 11.25 10.35 1.42
C SER A 76 12.22 9.19 1.23
N ALA A 77 12.14 8.45 0.12
CA ALA A 77 13.09 7.39 -0.21
C ALA A 77 14.50 7.94 -0.42
N VAL A 78 14.62 9.08 -1.10
CA VAL A 78 15.91 9.79 -1.24
C VAL A 78 16.48 10.15 0.13
N GLY A 79 15.67 10.80 0.99
CA GLY A 79 16.10 11.15 2.34
C GLY A 79 16.45 9.93 3.21
N ALA A 80 15.64 8.87 3.13
CA ALA A 80 15.83 7.62 3.86
C ALA A 80 17.15 6.93 3.48
N TYR A 81 17.48 6.88 2.19
CA TYR A 81 18.74 6.30 1.71
C TYR A 81 19.97 6.97 2.32
N TYR A 82 20.01 8.29 2.31
CA TYR A 82 21.14 9.02 2.89
C TYR A 82 21.16 8.95 4.43
N ALA A 83 20.00 9.01 5.08
CA ALA A 83 19.89 8.93 6.53
C ALA A 83 20.23 7.55 7.10
N SER A 84 20.03 6.48 6.33
CA SER A 84 20.39 5.11 6.72
C SER A 84 21.84 4.73 6.49
N GLY A 85 22.66 5.62 5.95
CA GLY A 85 24.02 5.30 5.54
C GLY A 85 24.10 4.61 4.18
N ARG A 86 23.14 4.87 3.30
CA ARG A 86 23.00 4.32 1.93
C ARG A 86 22.56 2.85 1.91
N ASN A 87 21.79 2.43 2.91
CA ASN A 87 21.14 1.12 2.88
C ASN A 87 19.96 1.12 1.90
N ARG A 88 19.62 -0.07 1.43
CA ARG A 88 18.47 -0.27 0.52
C ARG A 88 17.18 0.31 1.10
N VAL A 89 16.39 0.95 0.24
CA VAL A 89 15.07 1.48 0.58
C VAL A 89 13.99 0.71 -0.18
N ILE A 90 12.99 0.21 0.54
CA ILE A 90 11.80 -0.40 -0.04
C ILE A 90 10.70 0.66 -0.04
N VAL A 91 10.12 0.92 -1.21
CA VAL A 91 9.09 1.95 -1.41
C VAL A 91 7.79 1.26 -1.80
N ILE A 92 6.72 1.49 -1.06
CA ILE A 92 5.36 1.11 -1.43
C ILE A 92 4.60 2.39 -1.77
N GLU A 93 4.26 2.56 -3.03
CA GLU A 93 3.66 3.79 -3.57
C GLU A 93 2.47 3.46 -4.48
N GLY A 94 1.55 4.40 -4.68
CA GLY A 94 0.44 4.30 -5.61
C GLY A 94 0.71 5.01 -6.93
N ASP A 95 0.12 4.52 -8.01
CA ASP A 95 0.22 5.09 -9.34
C ASP A 95 -0.11 6.59 -9.39
N GLY A 96 -1.18 7.01 -8.74
CA GLY A 96 -1.58 8.41 -8.68
C GLY A 96 -0.71 9.27 -7.78
N SER A 97 -0.23 8.71 -6.67
CA SER A 97 0.66 9.41 -5.74
C SER A 97 2.05 9.62 -6.34
N LEU A 98 2.56 8.64 -7.09
CA LEU A 98 3.83 8.71 -7.82
C LEU A 98 3.90 9.95 -8.72
N GLN A 99 2.76 10.31 -9.37
CA GLN A 99 2.73 11.42 -10.33
C GLN A 99 3.08 12.78 -9.69
N LEU A 100 2.81 12.96 -8.40
CA LEU A 100 2.96 14.28 -7.75
C LEU A 100 4.42 14.67 -7.49
N ASN A 101 5.34 13.72 -7.47
CA ASN A 101 6.78 13.94 -7.34
C ASN A 101 7.58 13.01 -8.24
N ILE A 102 7.07 12.76 -9.46
CA ILE A 102 7.67 11.84 -10.43
C ILE A 102 9.10 12.24 -10.83
N GLN A 103 9.43 13.55 -10.78
CA GLN A 103 10.76 14.06 -11.06
C GLN A 103 11.85 13.51 -10.14
N GLU A 104 11.48 13.02 -8.95
CA GLU A 104 12.43 12.39 -8.02
C GLU A 104 12.99 11.06 -8.54
N LEU A 105 12.38 10.47 -9.57
CA LEU A 105 12.98 9.33 -10.28
C LEU A 105 14.33 9.67 -10.87
N GLU A 106 14.52 10.92 -11.38
CA GLU A 106 15.81 11.41 -11.84
C GLU A 106 16.82 11.47 -10.69
N THR A 107 16.42 12.00 -9.54
CA THR A 107 17.28 12.04 -8.34
C THR A 107 17.70 10.63 -7.91
N ILE A 108 16.76 9.67 -7.92
CA ILE A 108 17.03 8.29 -7.57
C ILE A 108 18.04 7.65 -8.52
N VAL A 109 17.88 7.84 -9.83
CA VAL A 109 18.74 7.25 -10.85
C VAL A 109 20.13 7.92 -10.86
N SER A 110 20.18 9.25 -10.91
CA SER A 110 21.45 10.01 -11.01
C SER A 110 22.35 9.81 -9.79
N HIS A 111 21.78 9.50 -8.63
CA HIS A 111 22.52 9.21 -7.41
C HIS A 111 22.72 7.71 -7.13
N GLY A 112 22.25 6.82 -8.01
CA GLY A 112 22.37 5.37 -7.85
C GLY A 112 21.72 4.85 -6.56
N ILE A 113 20.58 5.41 -6.18
CA ILE A 113 19.88 5.05 -4.95
C ILE A 113 19.29 3.65 -5.07
N ASP A 114 19.64 2.74 -4.17
CA ASP A 114 19.10 1.38 -4.14
C ASP A 114 17.64 1.39 -3.60
N ALA A 115 16.72 1.83 -4.46
CA ALA A 115 15.28 1.92 -4.17
C ALA A 115 14.50 0.82 -4.90
N LYS A 116 13.85 -0.07 -4.15
CA LYS A 116 12.91 -1.06 -4.67
C LYS A 116 11.51 -0.48 -4.62
N MET A 117 11.04 0.05 -5.74
CA MET A 117 9.78 0.79 -5.84
C MET A 117 8.65 -0.13 -6.30
N PHE A 118 7.78 -0.53 -5.38
CA PHE A 118 6.59 -1.33 -5.64
C PHE A 118 5.39 -0.40 -5.80
N ILE A 119 4.90 -0.27 -7.03
CA ILE A 119 3.84 0.68 -7.39
C ILE A 119 2.50 -0.05 -7.50
N PHE A 120 1.60 0.23 -6.59
CA PHE A 120 0.22 -0.29 -6.62
C PHE A 120 -0.57 0.47 -7.68
N ASN A 121 -0.65 -0.13 -8.86
CA ASN A 121 -1.27 0.44 -10.05
C ASN A 121 -2.71 -0.05 -10.18
N ASN A 122 -3.65 0.80 -9.82
CA ASN A 122 -5.08 0.54 -9.98
C ASN A 122 -5.74 1.48 -11.02
N THR A 123 -4.93 2.26 -11.74
CA THR A 123 -5.32 3.22 -12.79
C THR A 123 -6.28 4.31 -12.31
N GLY A 124 -6.14 4.75 -11.06
CA GLY A 124 -7.01 5.80 -10.53
C GLY A 124 -6.78 6.14 -9.05
N TYR A 125 -7.64 7.01 -8.54
CA TYR A 125 -7.67 7.39 -7.13
C TYR A 125 -8.67 6.52 -6.38
N ALA A 126 -8.27 5.30 -6.03
CA ALA A 126 -9.15 4.27 -5.48
C ALA A 126 -9.92 4.71 -4.22
N ALA A 127 -9.28 5.44 -3.29
CA ALA A 127 -9.95 5.95 -2.09
C ALA A 127 -11.07 6.94 -2.44
N ILE A 128 -10.82 7.83 -3.41
CA ILE A 128 -11.82 8.80 -3.85
C ILE A 128 -12.96 8.10 -4.61
N THR A 129 -12.62 7.19 -5.52
CA THR A 129 -13.61 6.43 -6.28
C THR A 129 -14.54 5.65 -5.37
N THR A 130 -14.00 4.90 -4.40
CA THR A 130 -14.82 4.13 -3.46
C THR A 130 -15.63 5.01 -2.50
N MET A 131 -15.13 6.19 -2.16
CA MET A 131 -15.88 7.17 -1.37
C MET A 131 -17.05 7.75 -2.18
N GLN A 132 -16.83 8.05 -3.47
CA GLN A 132 -17.87 8.54 -4.36
C GLN A 132 -18.96 7.48 -4.61
N ASP A 133 -18.60 6.19 -4.70
CA ASP A 133 -19.59 5.12 -4.77
C ASP A 133 -20.48 5.07 -3.53
N ARG A 134 -19.87 5.09 -2.36
CA ARG A 134 -20.61 4.90 -1.10
C ARG A 134 -21.49 6.07 -0.72
N ASN A 135 -21.09 7.29 -1.09
CA ASN A 135 -21.71 8.51 -0.55
C ASN A 135 -22.38 9.37 -1.62
N PHE A 136 -22.11 9.14 -2.90
CA PHE A 136 -22.58 9.99 -4.00
C PHE A 136 -23.15 9.18 -5.17
N GLU A 137 -23.74 8.00 -4.90
CA GLU A 137 -24.42 7.17 -5.90
C GLU A 137 -23.59 6.92 -7.16
N SER A 138 -22.27 6.70 -6.99
CA SER A 138 -21.31 6.49 -8.08
C SER A 138 -21.18 7.69 -9.05
N PHE A 139 -21.46 8.89 -8.55
CA PHE A 139 -21.16 10.13 -9.31
C PHE A 139 -19.67 10.45 -9.20
N TYR A 140 -18.91 10.09 -10.24
CA TYR A 140 -17.47 10.23 -10.26
C TYR A 140 -17.02 11.58 -10.77
N VAL A 141 -16.04 12.19 -10.08
CA VAL A 141 -15.39 13.45 -10.47
C VAL A 141 -13.88 13.30 -10.33
N GLY A 142 -13.15 13.22 -11.46
CA GLY A 142 -11.69 13.23 -11.52
C GLY A 142 -11.01 12.10 -10.74
N SER A 143 -11.64 10.94 -10.59
CA SER A 143 -11.14 9.85 -9.73
C SER A 143 -10.80 8.55 -10.48
N ASN A 144 -11.31 8.39 -11.69
CA ASN A 144 -11.13 7.21 -12.52
C ASN A 144 -11.32 7.55 -14.01
N GLU A 145 -11.12 6.57 -14.89
CA GLU A 145 -11.25 6.74 -16.34
C GLU A 145 -12.62 7.27 -16.76
N LYS A 146 -13.71 6.80 -16.12
CA LYS A 146 -15.09 7.27 -16.42
C LYS A 146 -15.27 8.76 -16.15
N SER A 147 -14.48 9.33 -15.27
CA SER A 147 -14.47 10.74 -14.90
C SER A 147 -13.31 11.55 -15.50
N GLY A 148 -12.64 10.98 -16.54
CA GLY A 148 -11.60 11.66 -17.30
C GLY A 148 -10.21 11.62 -16.70
N LEU A 149 -9.97 10.80 -15.68
CA LEU A 149 -8.64 10.59 -15.11
C LEU A 149 -7.92 9.45 -15.85
N PHE A 150 -6.73 9.72 -16.37
CA PHE A 150 -5.86 8.75 -16.99
C PHE A 150 -4.53 8.68 -16.25
N MET A 151 -4.06 7.46 -15.95
CA MET A 151 -2.72 7.23 -15.42
C MET A 151 -1.76 6.93 -16.56
N PRO A 152 -0.53 7.43 -16.51
CA PRO A 152 0.47 7.12 -17.52
C PRO A 152 0.92 5.66 -17.42
N ASP A 153 1.44 5.17 -18.52
CA ASP A 153 2.07 3.85 -18.63
C ASP A 153 3.39 3.82 -17.85
N LEU A 154 3.46 3.04 -16.78
CA LEU A 154 4.60 2.97 -15.88
C LEU A 154 5.85 2.35 -16.53
N GLU A 155 5.67 1.43 -17.50
CA GLU A 155 6.79 0.86 -18.26
C GLU A 155 7.49 1.93 -19.09
N LYS A 156 6.71 2.81 -19.74
CA LYS A 156 7.28 3.94 -20.50
C LYS A 156 7.95 4.98 -19.60
N ILE A 157 7.40 5.20 -18.40
CA ILE A 157 8.03 6.05 -17.41
C ILE A 157 9.37 5.45 -16.97
N ALA A 158 9.40 4.19 -16.58
CA ALA A 158 10.62 3.49 -16.19
C ALA A 158 11.68 3.55 -17.30
N TYR A 159 11.27 3.28 -18.54
CA TYR A 159 12.13 3.38 -19.71
C TYR A 159 12.70 4.80 -19.89
N ALA A 160 11.87 5.84 -19.76
CA ALA A 160 12.30 7.24 -19.93
C ALA A 160 13.37 7.67 -18.91
N TYR A 161 13.29 7.14 -17.67
CA TYR A 161 14.27 7.38 -16.60
C TYR A 161 15.40 6.35 -16.57
N GLY A 162 15.41 5.34 -17.45
CA GLY A 162 16.43 4.29 -17.47
C GLY A 162 16.36 3.35 -16.25
N ILE A 163 15.20 3.15 -15.67
CA ILE A 163 14.96 2.30 -14.50
C ILE A 163 14.56 0.90 -14.97
N PRO A 164 15.21 -0.18 -14.49
CA PRO A 164 14.73 -1.55 -14.70
C PRO A 164 13.27 -1.72 -14.26
N TYR A 165 12.47 -2.38 -15.09
CA TYR A 165 11.04 -2.54 -14.89
C TYR A 165 10.66 -4.01 -14.77
N GLU A 166 9.82 -4.31 -13.79
CA GLU A 166 9.18 -5.60 -13.59
C GLU A 166 7.69 -5.39 -13.38
N ARG A 167 6.88 -6.43 -13.63
CA ARG A 167 5.43 -6.33 -13.50
C ARG A 167 4.83 -7.58 -12.84
N ILE A 168 3.82 -7.37 -12.00
CA ILE A 168 3.00 -8.41 -11.38
C ILE A 168 1.56 -8.21 -11.81
N ASP A 169 1.06 -9.06 -12.70
CA ASP A 169 -0.33 -9.05 -13.18
C ASP A 169 -1.17 -10.17 -12.57
N LYS A 170 -0.53 -11.20 -12.00
CA LYS A 170 -1.17 -12.38 -11.47
C LYS A 170 -0.62 -12.77 -10.11
N THR A 171 -1.48 -13.35 -9.29
CA THR A 171 -1.13 -13.77 -7.93
C THR A 171 -0.02 -14.83 -7.92
N GLU A 172 -0.02 -15.75 -8.88
CA GLU A 172 1.00 -16.80 -8.99
C GLU A 172 2.41 -16.27 -9.27
N ASP A 173 2.54 -15.07 -9.86
CA ASP A 173 3.84 -14.47 -10.22
C ASP A 173 4.48 -13.69 -9.06
N ILE A 174 3.75 -13.47 -7.96
CA ILE A 174 4.19 -12.60 -6.85
C ILE A 174 5.56 -13.03 -6.32
N ALA A 175 5.72 -14.30 -5.96
CA ALA A 175 6.93 -14.77 -5.31
C ALA A 175 8.16 -14.63 -6.22
N ASP A 176 8.03 -15.02 -7.48
CA ASP A 176 9.12 -15.00 -8.46
C ASP A 176 9.52 -13.57 -8.81
N VAL A 177 8.55 -12.68 -9.07
CA VAL A 177 8.84 -11.28 -9.43
C VAL A 177 9.41 -10.53 -8.24
N VAL A 178 8.82 -10.65 -7.05
CA VAL A 178 9.36 -9.99 -5.84
C VAL A 178 10.78 -10.45 -5.57
N SER A 179 11.06 -11.75 -5.68
CA SER A 179 12.41 -12.30 -5.52
C SER A 179 13.41 -11.66 -6.48
N ARG A 180 13.06 -11.54 -7.77
CA ARG A 180 13.92 -10.90 -8.78
C ARG A 180 14.16 -9.43 -8.47
N VAL A 181 13.10 -8.66 -8.21
CA VAL A 181 13.18 -7.24 -7.88
C VAL A 181 14.09 -6.99 -6.67
N MET A 182 13.93 -7.80 -5.63
CA MET A 182 14.70 -7.66 -4.40
C MET A 182 16.16 -8.10 -4.54
N ALA A 183 16.50 -8.90 -5.57
CA ALA A 183 17.86 -9.34 -5.88
C ALA A 183 18.62 -8.38 -6.82
N MET A 184 17.93 -7.53 -7.58
CA MET A 184 18.56 -6.56 -8.48
C MET A 184 19.35 -5.52 -7.69
N GLU A 185 20.42 -4.99 -8.27
CA GLU A 185 21.16 -3.84 -7.72
C GLU A 185 20.59 -2.52 -8.23
N GLY A 186 20.66 -1.48 -7.40
CA GLY A 186 20.19 -0.13 -7.74
C GLY A 186 18.66 0.01 -7.77
N PRO A 187 18.15 1.08 -8.40
CA PRO A 187 16.72 1.35 -8.45
C PRO A 187 16.00 0.38 -9.39
N VAL A 188 14.84 -0.08 -8.96
CA VAL A 188 13.94 -0.94 -9.76
C VAL A 188 12.50 -0.48 -9.55
N MET A 189 11.72 -0.41 -10.63
CA MET A 189 10.28 -0.18 -10.57
C MET A 189 9.52 -1.48 -10.81
N CYS A 190 8.69 -1.86 -9.87
CA CYS A 190 7.78 -3.01 -9.97
C CYS A 190 6.34 -2.51 -10.02
N ASP A 191 5.69 -2.67 -11.17
CA ASP A 191 4.28 -2.32 -11.41
C ASP A 191 3.38 -3.48 -10.96
N ILE A 192 2.48 -3.23 -10.03
CA ILE A 192 1.58 -4.23 -9.47
C ILE A 192 0.15 -3.89 -9.88
N THR A 193 -0.41 -4.70 -10.78
CA THR A 193 -1.77 -4.47 -11.30
C THR A 193 -2.82 -4.80 -10.25
N GLY A 194 -3.28 -3.78 -9.56
CA GLY A 194 -4.32 -3.88 -8.54
C GLY A 194 -5.74 -3.61 -9.06
N SER A 195 -6.73 -3.91 -8.24
CA SER A 195 -8.12 -3.53 -8.47
C SER A 195 -8.41 -2.13 -7.91
N LEU A 196 -9.11 -1.30 -8.68
CA LEU A 196 -9.66 -0.04 -8.19
C LEU A 196 -10.67 -0.27 -7.05
N TRP A 197 -11.31 -1.44 -7.06
CA TRP A 197 -12.38 -1.87 -6.14
C TRP A 197 -11.91 -2.85 -5.06
N PHE A 198 -10.60 -2.96 -4.86
CA PHE A 198 -10.03 -3.83 -3.83
C PHE A 198 -10.67 -3.57 -2.46
N ASP A 199 -11.18 -4.63 -1.80
CA ASP A 199 -11.82 -4.49 -0.49
C ASP A 199 -10.75 -4.47 0.62
N GLU A 200 -10.54 -3.28 1.16
CA GLU A 200 -9.61 -3.08 2.27
C GLU A 200 -10.21 -3.58 3.57
N ILE A 201 -9.64 -4.60 4.17
CA ILE A 201 -9.98 -5.11 5.50
C ILE A 201 -8.69 -5.27 6.33
N PRO A 202 -8.72 -4.93 7.63
CA PRO A 202 -9.83 -4.34 8.40
C PRO A 202 -10.08 -2.87 8.08
N LYS A 203 -11.33 -2.39 8.25
CA LYS A 203 -11.70 -1.00 8.01
C LYS A 203 -12.72 -0.48 9.02
N CYS A 204 -12.62 0.79 9.39
CA CYS A 204 -13.66 1.46 10.16
C CYS A 204 -14.79 1.90 9.23
N ILE A 205 -15.97 1.31 9.39
CA ILE A 205 -17.16 1.60 8.58
C ILE A 205 -18.08 2.50 9.38
N SER A 206 -18.45 3.66 8.81
CA SER A 206 -19.52 4.47 9.37
C SER A 206 -20.87 3.84 9.08
N SER A 207 -21.71 3.73 10.09
CA SER A 207 -23.10 3.28 9.98
C SER A 207 -24.04 4.43 10.31
N VAL A 208 -25.31 4.31 9.90
CA VAL A 208 -26.36 5.23 10.35
C VAL A 208 -27.00 4.63 11.58
N ASP A 209 -26.88 5.33 12.70
CA ASP A 209 -27.59 4.99 13.92
C ASP A 209 -29.09 5.07 13.69
N LYS A 210 -29.80 3.98 13.99
CA LYS A 210 -31.24 3.85 13.68
C LYS A 210 -32.12 4.73 14.53
N GLU A 211 -31.68 5.12 15.73
CA GLU A 211 -32.47 5.93 16.66
C GLU A 211 -32.27 7.43 16.38
N SER A 212 -31.04 7.86 16.21
CA SER A 212 -30.71 9.28 16.01
C SER A 212 -30.68 9.72 14.54
N GLY A 213 -30.65 8.79 13.58
CA GLY A 213 -30.44 9.07 12.16
C GLY A 213 -29.06 9.65 11.80
N ARG A 214 -28.14 9.69 12.76
CA ARG A 214 -26.80 10.26 12.58
C ARG A 214 -25.81 9.20 12.09
N ARG A 215 -24.83 9.63 11.30
CA ARG A 215 -23.69 8.78 10.99
C ARG A 215 -22.77 8.65 12.20
N VAL A 216 -22.48 7.42 12.58
CA VAL A 216 -21.56 7.06 13.66
C VAL A 216 -20.44 6.21 13.05
N SER A 217 -19.19 6.57 13.32
CA SER A 217 -18.03 5.76 12.93
C SER A 217 -17.86 4.57 13.87
N ALA A 218 -17.42 3.44 13.34
CA ALA A 218 -16.98 2.33 14.18
C ALA A 218 -15.77 2.76 15.02
N PHE A 219 -15.62 2.10 16.18
CA PHE A 219 -14.44 2.27 17.01
C PHE A 219 -13.20 1.65 16.33
N LEU A 220 -12.03 2.27 16.54
CA LEU A 220 -10.76 1.78 15.99
C LEU A 220 -10.36 0.42 16.56
N GLU A 221 -10.78 0.15 17.78
CA GLU A 221 -10.49 -1.08 18.53
C GLU A 221 -11.21 -2.29 17.95
N ASN A 222 -12.34 -2.08 17.25
CA ASN A 222 -13.09 -3.16 16.61
C ASN A 222 -13.49 -2.79 15.17
N PRO A 223 -12.54 -2.77 14.23
CA PRO A 223 -12.83 -2.50 12.83
C PRO A 223 -13.60 -3.67 12.17
N TYR A 224 -14.26 -3.41 11.05
CA TYR A 224 -14.88 -4.46 10.24
C TYR A 224 -13.82 -5.38 9.60
N PRO A 225 -14.03 -6.71 9.64
CA PRO A 225 -15.14 -7.46 10.20
C PRO A 225 -15.13 -7.46 11.74
N TYR A 226 -16.27 -7.09 12.34
CA TYR A 226 -16.35 -6.91 13.78
C TYR A 226 -16.14 -8.22 14.54
N LEU A 227 -15.33 -8.17 15.58
CA LEU A 227 -15.25 -9.27 16.56
C LEU A 227 -16.50 -9.30 17.44
N PRO A 228 -16.97 -10.49 17.82
CA PRO A 228 -17.95 -10.62 18.89
C PRO A 228 -17.43 -9.95 20.17
N LYS A 229 -18.33 -9.38 20.97
CA LYS A 229 -17.96 -8.63 22.16
C LYS A 229 -17.09 -9.43 23.14
N GLU A 230 -17.43 -10.69 23.37
CA GLU A 230 -16.68 -11.59 24.24
C GLU A 230 -15.23 -11.83 23.76
N GLU A 231 -15.05 -11.95 22.44
CA GLU A 231 -13.75 -12.15 21.83
C GLU A 231 -12.89 -10.86 21.87
N LEU A 232 -13.54 -9.70 21.70
CA LEU A 232 -12.88 -8.41 21.82
C LEU A 232 -12.35 -8.20 23.25
N GLU A 233 -13.19 -8.43 24.27
CA GLU A 233 -12.82 -8.33 25.69
C GLU A 233 -11.66 -9.28 26.03
N GLU A 234 -11.64 -10.50 25.48
CA GLU A 234 -10.51 -11.43 25.66
C GLU A 234 -9.20 -10.92 25.06
N VAL A 235 -9.28 -10.30 23.86
CA VAL A 235 -8.09 -9.72 23.21
C VAL A 235 -7.58 -8.52 24.00
N GLU A 236 -8.47 -7.63 24.44
CA GLU A 236 -8.11 -6.44 25.22
C GLU A 236 -7.46 -6.85 26.55
N HIS A 237 -8.00 -7.85 27.25
CA HIS A 237 -7.41 -8.34 28.52
C HIS A 237 -5.99 -8.89 28.33
N LYS A 238 -5.77 -9.67 27.26
CA LYS A 238 -4.45 -10.20 26.95
C LYS A 238 -3.42 -9.13 26.58
N LEU A 239 -3.84 -8.05 25.93
CA LEU A 239 -2.96 -6.93 25.58
C LEU A 239 -2.57 -6.08 26.79
N MET A 240 -3.37 -6.14 27.87
CA MET A 240 -3.05 -5.44 29.11
C MET A 240 -2.11 -6.25 30.05
N GLU A 241 -1.97 -7.55 29.80
CA GLU A 241 -1.11 -8.44 30.58
C GLU A 241 0.31 -8.57 29.99
N GLU A 242 0.55 -8.13 28.75
CA GLU A 242 1.87 -8.07 28.08
C GLU A 242 2.55 -6.70 28.26
#